data_85a030443dbaa2b632a5486393fa3ea2
#
_entry.id   85a030443dbaa2b632a5486393fa3ea2
#
_cell.length_a   1.000
_cell.length_b   1.000
_cell.length_c   1.000
_cell.angle_alpha   90.00
_cell.angle_beta   90.00
_cell.angle_gamma   90.00
#
_symmetry.space_group_name_H-M   'P 1'
#
loop_
_entity.id
_entity.type
_entity.pdbx_description
1 polymer ?
#
loop_
_entity_poly.entity_id
_entity_poly.type
_entity_poly.pdbx_seq_one_letter_code
_entity_poly.pdbx_strand_id
1 'polypeptide(L)'
;MPDSHEPGGYLKATLESQPRELARLLSDDAAARAAERLRGCARIFLVGTGTSYHGALGGQFMFRSAGIDAWAVRAFEFANYPPAFREDDGLVLLSHRGSKRFSRRSLDLFEPHGKRWVAITGEGSAIDGEGVIPTVEQERSPVHTASHTGALLRLAQIAAALGQPAWHAELARIPEAVGAALGLRDRVSQDVRRVELKPIVHFVGGGPARATAYEGALKLREASHVVSAEGHDVEGILHGPLVSIQPGQTVVVIAQPGPALERTQEVIKALGEIGAVVIQVGSAADGCKTPPMDEVLAPMVNVVPLQLFAYEASRRLGVDADSFRRDEPPYAAAQARFTL
;
A
#
# COMPACT_ATOMS: atom_id res chain seq x y z
N MET A 1 14.79 -26.60 -15.92
CA MET A 1 14.56 -27.16 -14.57
C MET A 1 13.73 -26.15 -13.82
N PRO A 2 12.63 -26.50 -13.14
CA PRO A 2 12.00 -25.52 -12.25
C PRO A 2 13.03 -25.17 -11.17
N ASP A 3 13.35 -23.88 -11.03
CA ASP A 3 14.13 -23.39 -9.90
C ASP A 3 13.46 -23.94 -8.63
N SER A 4 14.16 -24.71 -7.83
CA SER A 4 13.70 -25.17 -6.52
C SER A 4 13.68 -23.99 -5.57
N HIS A 5 12.61 -23.20 -5.70
CA HIS A 5 12.40 -22.00 -4.93
C HIS A 5 11.79 -22.38 -3.57
N GLU A 6 12.39 -21.87 -2.49
CA GLU A 6 11.78 -21.98 -1.16
C GLU A 6 10.41 -21.28 -1.17
N PRO A 7 9.32 -21.92 -0.67
CA PRO A 7 8.00 -21.30 -0.61
C PRO A 7 8.03 -19.91 0.03
N GLY A 8 7.50 -18.89 -0.67
CA GLY A 8 7.54 -17.50 -0.27
C GLY A 8 8.91 -16.81 -0.37
N GLY A 9 9.88 -17.44 -1.05
CA GLY A 9 11.23 -16.89 -1.15
C GLY A 9 11.34 -15.63 -1.99
N TYR A 10 10.52 -15.48 -3.03
CA TYR A 10 10.46 -14.23 -3.80
C TYR A 10 9.83 -13.11 -2.98
N LEU A 11 8.75 -13.40 -2.23
CA LEU A 11 8.16 -12.43 -1.30
C LEU A 11 9.18 -11.98 -0.25
N LYS A 12 9.91 -12.93 0.35
CA LYS A 12 10.99 -12.62 1.30
C LYS A 12 12.05 -11.70 0.69
N ALA A 13 12.52 -12.04 -0.51
CA ALA A 13 13.54 -11.26 -1.19
C ALA A 13 13.10 -9.82 -1.46
N THR A 14 11.84 -9.62 -1.90
CA THR A 14 11.30 -8.25 -2.11
C THR A 14 11.08 -7.50 -0.81
N LEU A 15 10.65 -8.16 0.27
CA LEU A 15 10.57 -7.57 1.61
C LEU A 15 11.94 -7.03 2.07
N GLU A 16 12.98 -7.86 1.96
CA GLU A 16 14.33 -7.52 2.43
C GLU A 16 15.03 -6.48 1.54
N SER A 17 14.62 -6.34 0.29
CA SER A 17 15.21 -5.36 -0.66
C SER A 17 14.76 -3.92 -0.42
N GLN A 18 13.65 -3.69 0.27
CA GLN A 18 13.01 -2.38 0.36
C GLN A 18 13.96 -1.23 0.78
N PRO A 19 14.79 -1.34 1.84
CA PRO A 19 15.66 -0.24 2.23
C PRO A 19 16.64 0.18 1.12
N ARG A 20 17.24 -0.80 0.44
CA ARG A 20 18.18 -0.56 -0.66
C ARG A 20 17.46 0.10 -1.85
N GLU A 21 16.31 -0.40 -2.23
CA GLU A 21 15.54 0.15 -3.35
C GLU A 21 15.07 1.57 -3.06
N LEU A 22 14.58 1.85 -1.85
CA LEU A 22 14.16 3.20 -1.46
C LEU A 22 15.34 4.18 -1.45
N ALA A 23 16.53 3.76 -0.97
CA ALA A 23 17.74 4.57 -1.05
C ALA A 23 18.13 4.89 -2.50
N ARG A 24 18.02 3.91 -3.41
CA ARG A 24 18.26 4.10 -4.84
C ARG A 24 17.28 5.12 -5.45
N LEU A 25 15.99 5.00 -5.12
CA LEU A 25 14.96 5.92 -5.63
C LEU A 25 15.15 7.37 -5.12
N LEU A 26 15.75 7.56 -3.95
CA LEU A 26 16.07 8.90 -3.43
C LEU A 26 17.22 9.57 -4.19
N SER A 27 18.06 8.82 -4.88
CA SER A 27 19.27 9.34 -5.56
C SER A 27 19.04 9.84 -6.98
N ASP A 28 17.84 9.63 -7.56
CA ASP A 28 17.52 10.09 -8.91
C ASP A 28 16.57 11.31 -8.92
N ASP A 29 16.43 11.92 -10.09
CA ASP A 29 15.62 13.13 -10.31
C ASP A 29 14.23 12.84 -10.93
N ALA A 30 13.85 11.57 -11.06
CA ALA A 30 12.62 11.18 -11.76
C ALA A 30 11.35 11.82 -11.15
N ALA A 31 11.29 11.89 -9.83
CA ALA A 31 10.16 12.52 -9.14
C ALA A 31 10.14 14.05 -9.33
N ALA A 32 11.30 14.70 -9.43
CA ALA A 32 11.39 16.14 -9.71
C ALA A 32 10.85 16.43 -11.13
N ARG A 33 11.25 15.65 -12.14
CA ARG A 33 10.68 15.77 -13.50
C ARG A 33 9.18 15.53 -13.53
N ALA A 34 8.69 14.54 -12.77
CA ALA A 34 7.26 14.27 -12.64
C ALA A 34 6.50 15.45 -12.02
N ALA A 35 7.07 16.07 -10.98
CA ALA A 35 6.50 17.26 -10.35
C ALA A 35 6.38 18.42 -11.34
N GLU A 36 7.39 18.65 -12.19
CA GLU A 36 7.32 19.70 -13.23
C GLU A 36 6.16 19.47 -14.21
N ARG A 37 5.88 18.22 -14.58
CA ARG A 37 4.73 17.90 -15.45
C ARG A 37 3.38 18.19 -14.80
N LEU A 38 3.30 18.06 -13.47
CA LEU A 38 2.08 18.29 -12.69
C LEU A 38 1.98 19.71 -12.13
N ARG A 39 3.00 20.55 -12.35
CA ARG A 39 3.00 21.92 -11.87
C ARG A 39 1.84 22.75 -12.44
N GLY A 40 1.13 23.44 -11.56
CA GLY A 40 -0.05 24.23 -11.93
C GLY A 40 -1.33 23.42 -12.13
N CYS A 41 -1.33 22.11 -11.85
CA CYS A 41 -2.58 21.37 -11.72
C CYS A 41 -3.31 21.84 -10.46
N ALA A 42 -4.57 22.25 -10.61
CA ALA A 42 -5.43 22.56 -9.47
C ALA A 42 -6.03 21.29 -8.85
N ARG A 43 -6.30 20.28 -9.67
CA ARG A 43 -6.84 19.00 -9.24
C ARG A 43 -6.04 17.83 -9.84
N ILE A 44 -5.73 16.81 -9.02
CA ILE A 44 -4.98 15.63 -9.47
C ILE A 44 -5.73 14.36 -9.08
N PHE A 45 -5.96 13.49 -10.06
CA PHE A 45 -6.47 12.14 -9.86
C PHE A 45 -5.32 11.16 -9.69
N LEU A 46 -5.32 10.42 -8.56
CA LEU A 46 -4.39 9.33 -8.33
C LEU A 46 -5.14 8.02 -8.60
N VAL A 47 -4.75 7.31 -9.64
CA VAL A 47 -5.51 6.17 -10.16
C VAL A 47 -4.72 4.87 -10.02
N GLY A 48 -5.37 3.82 -9.49
CA GLY A 48 -4.75 2.51 -9.32
C GLY A 48 -5.75 1.39 -9.09
N THR A 49 -5.24 0.16 -9.01
CA THR A 49 -6.03 -1.06 -8.71
C THR A 49 -5.31 -1.88 -7.64
N GLY A 50 -6.03 -2.43 -6.65
CA GLY A 50 -5.45 -3.22 -5.56
C GLY A 50 -4.39 -2.42 -4.80
N THR A 51 -3.19 -2.99 -4.64
CA THR A 51 -2.02 -2.33 -4.02
C THR A 51 -1.76 -0.93 -4.58
N SER A 52 -1.88 -0.74 -5.90
CA SER A 52 -1.72 0.56 -6.55
C SER A 52 -2.81 1.56 -6.12
N TYR A 53 -4.05 1.11 -5.89
CA TYR A 53 -5.11 1.96 -5.34
C TYR A 53 -4.84 2.32 -3.87
N HIS A 54 -4.32 1.40 -3.08
CA HIS A 54 -3.94 1.71 -1.70
C HIS A 54 -2.76 2.70 -1.65
N GLY A 55 -1.81 2.60 -2.58
CA GLY A 55 -0.80 3.62 -2.79
C GLY A 55 -1.39 4.99 -3.16
N ALA A 56 -2.39 5.01 -4.05
CA ALA A 56 -3.12 6.23 -4.41
C ALA A 56 -3.85 6.85 -3.20
N LEU A 57 -4.45 6.02 -2.33
CA LEU A 57 -5.08 6.49 -1.08
C LEU A 57 -4.07 7.18 -0.15
N GLY A 58 -2.87 6.60 0.02
CA GLY A 58 -1.79 7.25 0.78
C GLY A 58 -1.34 8.56 0.11
N GLY A 59 -1.11 8.52 -1.20
CA GLY A 59 -0.73 9.68 -2.01
C GLY A 59 -1.73 10.83 -1.97
N GLN A 60 -3.02 10.55 -1.86
CA GLN A 60 -4.05 11.57 -1.72
C GLN A 60 -3.79 12.49 -0.52
N PHE A 61 -3.40 11.95 0.62
CA PHE A 61 -3.04 12.75 1.80
C PHE A 61 -1.75 13.53 1.55
N MET A 62 -0.75 12.94 0.89
CA MET A 62 0.52 13.59 0.55
C MET A 62 0.29 14.82 -0.34
N PHE A 63 -0.49 14.69 -1.41
CA PHE A 63 -0.78 15.79 -2.31
C PHE A 63 -1.66 16.88 -1.66
N ARG A 64 -2.64 16.47 -0.83
CA ARG A 64 -3.46 17.43 -0.07
C ARG A 64 -2.63 18.23 0.92
N SER A 65 -1.65 17.63 1.58
CA SER A 65 -0.70 18.35 2.44
C SER A 65 0.15 19.35 1.63
N ALA A 66 0.37 19.11 0.34
CA ALA A 66 1.02 20.05 -0.57
C ALA A 66 0.06 21.13 -1.14
N GLY A 67 -1.19 21.20 -0.66
CA GLY A 67 -2.18 22.19 -1.07
C GLY A 67 -2.90 21.86 -2.38
N ILE A 68 -2.82 20.61 -2.86
CA ILE A 68 -3.41 20.18 -4.13
C ILE A 68 -4.73 19.44 -3.85
N ASP A 69 -5.78 19.75 -4.61
CA ASP A 69 -7.05 19.01 -4.59
C ASP A 69 -6.83 17.61 -5.23
N ALA A 70 -6.53 16.61 -4.41
CA ALA A 70 -6.14 15.28 -4.85
C ALA A 70 -7.18 14.22 -4.48
N TRP A 71 -7.48 13.31 -5.44
CA TRP A 71 -8.49 12.27 -5.33
C TRP A 71 -7.96 10.91 -5.75
N ALA A 72 -7.98 9.96 -4.83
CA ALA A 72 -7.68 8.56 -5.13
C ALA A 72 -8.92 7.90 -5.75
N VAL A 73 -8.77 7.34 -6.94
CA VAL A 73 -9.85 6.70 -7.69
C VAL A 73 -9.41 5.30 -8.15
N ARG A 74 -10.30 4.32 -8.05
CA ARG A 74 -10.02 2.99 -8.62
C ARG A 74 -10.00 3.08 -10.14
N ALA A 75 -9.05 2.38 -10.78
CA ALA A 75 -8.90 2.44 -12.23
C ALA A 75 -10.16 1.96 -12.98
N PHE A 76 -10.92 1.01 -12.43
CA PHE A 76 -12.19 0.58 -13.03
C PHE A 76 -13.23 1.71 -13.05
N GLU A 77 -13.41 2.40 -11.93
CA GLU A 77 -14.35 3.52 -11.81
C GLU A 77 -13.91 4.69 -12.67
N PHE A 78 -12.62 5.05 -12.64
CA PHE A 78 -12.09 6.14 -13.47
C PHE A 78 -12.27 5.87 -14.97
N ALA A 79 -12.01 4.63 -15.42
CA ALA A 79 -12.10 4.25 -16.83
C ALA A 79 -13.54 4.11 -17.35
N ASN A 80 -14.52 3.81 -16.50
CA ASN A 80 -15.91 3.55 -16.93
C ASN A 80 -16.90 4.63 -16.49
N TYR A 81 -16.58 5.37 -15.43
CA TYR A 81 -17.40 6.44 -14.86
C TYR A 81 -16.52 7.68 -14.58
N PRO A 82 -15.85 8.22 -15.63
CA PRO A 82 -14.90 9.31 -15.44
C PRO A 82 -15.60 10.58 -14.94
N PRO A 83 -14.90 11.39 -14.14
CA PRO A 83 -15.36 12.74 -13.87
C PRO A 83 -15.29 13.61 -15.14
N ALA A 84 -15.99 14.74 -15.15
CA ALA A 84 -15.74 15.76 -16.14
C ALA A 84 -14.33 16.30 -15.96
N PHE A 85 -13.50 16.20 -17.00
CA PHE A 85 -12.13 16.71 -16.97
C PHE A 85 -12.10 18.23 -17.20
N ARG A 86 -11.13 18.89 -16.54
CA ARG A 86 -10.83 20.33 -16.64
C ARG A 86 -9.45 20.49 -17.28
N GLU A 87 -9.19 21.67 -17.80
CA GLU A 87 -7.89 22.00 -18.42
C GLU A 87 -6.70 21.93 -17.44
N ASP A 88 -6.97 22.21 -16.16
CA ASP A 88 -6.00 22.22 -15.06
C ASP A 88 -5.96 20.91 -14.25
N ASP A 89 -6.58 19.84 -14.74
CA ASP A 89 -6.49 18.51 -14.14
C ASP A 89 -5.14 17.85 -14.43
N GLY A 90 -4.70 17.04 -13.48
CA GLY A 90 -3.57 16.13 -13.60
C GLY A 90 -3.95 14.69 -13.31
N LEU A 91 -3.17 13.75 -13.83
CA LEU A 91 -3.31 12.32 -13.56
C LEU A 91 -1.98 11.75 -13.04
N VAL A 92 -2.05 11.02 -11.93
CA VAL A 92 -0.99 10.13 -11.48
C VAL A 92 -1.52 8.70 -11.53
N LEU A 93 -1.07 7.93 -12.50
CA LEU A 93 -1.41 6.53 -12.63
C LEU A 93 -0.38 5.67 -11.89
N LEU A 94 -0.84 4.76 -11.04
CA LEU A 94 -0.01 3.76 -10.38
C LEU A 94 -0.27 2.39 -11.01
N SER A 95 0.75 1.79 -11.63
CA SER A 95 0.59 0.49 -12.29
C SER A 95 1.95 -0.21 -12.46
N HIS A 96 2.32 -1.09 -11.53
CA HIS A 96 3.65 -1.72 -11.52
C HIS A 96 4.02 -2.38 -12.86
N ARG A 97 3.14 -3.22 -13.41
CA ARG A 97 3.38 -3.88 -14.72
C ARG A 97 2.99 -3.04 -15.92
N GLY A 98 2.16 -2.03 -15.76
CA GLY A 98 1.66 -1.21 -16.85
C GLY A 98 0.66 -1.90 -17.78
N SER A 99 0.42 -3.20 -17.63
CA SER A 99 -0.41 -4.02 -18.54
C SER A 99 -1.88 -4.15 -18.13
N LYS A 100 -2.25 -3.69 -16.93
CA LYS A 100 -3.62 -3.85 -16.43
C LYS A 100 -4.62 -3.07 -17.27
N ARG A 101 -5.68 -3.76 -17.76
CA ARG A 101 -6.68 -3.25 -18.69
C ARG A 101 -7.22 -1.87 -18.31
N PHE A 102 -7.73 -1.73 -17.09
CA PHE A 102 -8.36 -0.47 -16.68
C PHE A 102 -7.35 0.62 -16.32
N SER A 103 -6.14 0.27 -15.91
CA SER A 103 -5.05 1.23 -15.75
C SER A 103 -4.65 1.85 -17.09
N ARG A 104 -4.47 1.02 -18.13
CA ARG A 104 -4.21 1.51 -19.49
C ARG A 104 -5.35 2.39 -19.99
N ARG A 105 -6.58 1.89 -19.91
CA ARG A 105 -7.77 2.64 -20.34
C ARG A 105 -7.93 3.97 -19.61
N SER A 106 -7.52 4.06 -18.35
CA SER A 106 -7.55 5.32 -17.59
C SER A 106 -6.57 6.34 -18.18
N LEU A 107 -5.39 5.90 -18.61
CA LEU A 107 -4.41 6.75 -19.26
C LEU A 107 -4.91 7.17 -20.65
N ASP A 108 -5.32 6.21 -21.48
CA ASP A 108 -5.84 6.45 -22.83
C ASP A 108 -7.01 7.45 -22.84
N LEU A 109 -7.86 7.40 -21.80
CA LEU A 109 -8.98 8.30 -21.63
C LEU A 109 -8.52 9.72 -21.25
N PHE A 110 -7.46 9.86 -20.46
CA PHE A 110 -6.98 11.16 -19.97
C PHE A 110 -6.06 11.88 -20.97
N GLU A 111 -5.22 11.16 -21.70
CA GLU A 111 -4.22 11.73 -22.63
C GLU A 111 -4.78 12.76 -23.61
N PRO A 112 -5.98 12.59 -24.22
CA PRO A 112 -6.55 13.60 -25.11
C PRO A 112 -6.86 14.95 -24.43
N HIS A 113 -6.98 14.97 -23.09
CA HIS A 113 -7.29 16.18 -22.31
C HIS A 113 -6.04 16.97 -21.92
N GLY A 114 -4.83 16.39 -22.05
CA GLY A 114 -3.59 17.10 -21.78
C GLY A 114 -2.39 16.22 -21.48
N LYS A 115 -1.21 16.85 -21.40
CA LYS A 115 0.06 16.18 -21.13
C LYS A 115 0.42 16.13 -19.62
N ARG A 116 -0.48 16.55 -18.75
CA ARG A 116 -0.24 16.62 -17.29
C ARG A 116 -0.52 15.27 -16.62
N TRP A 117 0.14 14.22 -17.13
CA TRP A 117 0.04 12.90 -16.53
C TRP A 117 1.43 12.35 -16.18
N VAL A 118 1.45 11.53 -15.14
CA VAL A 118 2.59 10.76 -14.66
C VAL A 118 2.14 9.33 -14.43
N ALA A 119 2.94 8.35 -14.85
CA ALA A 119 2.74 6.94 -14.54
C ALA A 119 3.87 6.42 -13.65
N ILE A 120 3.55 6.06 -12.42
CA ILE A 120 4.47 5.41 -11.48
C ILE A 120 4.40 3.90 -11.73
N THR A 121 5.50 3.33 -12.23
CA THR A 121 5.55 1.95 -12.71
C THR A 121 6.71 1.17 -12.11
N GLY A 122 6.77 -0.14 -12.34
CA GLY A 122 8.01 -0.91 -12.21
C GLY A 122 8.91 -0.71 -13.43
N GLU A 123 10.18 -1.02 -13.30
CA GLU A 123 11.12 -1.03 -14.41
C GLU A 123 10.66 -2.03 -15.48
N GLY A 124 10.82 -1.68 -16.75
CA GLY A 124 10.36 -2.51 -17.86
C GLY A 124 8.83 -2.67 -17.96
N SER A 125 8.07 -1.71 -17.45
CA SER A 125 6.61 -1.73 -17.55
C SER A 125 6.13 -1.63 -19.02
N ALA A 126 4.87 -2.02 -19.26
CA ALA A 126 4.25 -1.92 -20.57
C ALA A 126 3.75 -0.50 -20.91
N ILE A 127 3.87 0.47 -19.99
CA ILE A 127 3.64 1.89 -20.24
C ILE A 127 4.99 2.54 -20.47
N ASP A 128 5.13 3.31 -21.51
CA ASP A 128 6.32 4.09 -21.88
C ASP A 128 5.98 5.57 -22.09
N GLY A 129 6.98 6.38 -22.30
CA GLY A 129 6.85 7.81 -22.56
C GLY A 129 7.44 8.69 -21.46
N GLU A 130 7.50 9.99 -21.74
CA GLU A 130 8.16 10.99 -20.87
C GLU A 130 7.51 11.17 -19.49
N GLY A 131 6.24 10.76 -19.33
CA GLY A 131 5.51 10.81 -18.06
C GLY A 131 5.76 9.60 -17.17
N VAL A 132 6.53 8.59 -17.62
CA VAL A 132 6.79 7.37 -16.84
C VAL A 132 7.95 7.58 -15.89
N ILE A 133 7.72 7.24 -14.62
CA ILE A 133 8.77 7.21 -13.60
C ILE A 133 8.83 5.83 -12.95
N PRO A 134 9.98 5.16 -13.02
CA PRO A 134 10.12 3.81 -12.50
C PRO A 134 10.25 3.78 -10.98
N THR A 135 9.87 2.67 -10.40
CA THR A 135 10.15 2.29 -9.03
C THR A 135 11.21 1.18 -8.99
N VAL A 136 10.82 -0.04 -8.67
CA VAL A 136 11.71 -1.20 -8.57
C VAL A 136 11.55 -2.10 -9.79
N GLU A 137 12.47 -3.04 -9.98
CA GLU A 137 12.33 -4.11 -10.98
C GLU A 137 10.99 -4.85 -10.82
N GLN A 138 10.55 -5.55 -11.88
CA GLN A 138 9.32 -6.33 -11.83
C GLN A 138 9.42 -7.42 -10.76
N GLU A 139 8.57 -7.32 -9.74
CA GLU A 139 8.55 -8.31 -8.65
C GLU A 139 8.10 -9.68 -9.17
N ARG A 140 8.87 -10.73 -8.85
CA ARG A 140 8.54 -12.12 -9.18
C ARG A 140 7.40 -12.64 -8.30
N SER A 141 7.35 -12.22 -7.04
CA SER A 141 6.21 -12.50 -6.17
C SER A 141 4.97 -11.76 -6.64
N PRO A 142 3.80 -12.39 -6.69
CA PRO A 142 2.54 -11.69 -6.94
C PRO A 142 2.09 -10.82 -5.75
N VAL A 143 2.67 -11.05 -4.57
CA VAL A 143 2.43 -10.27 -3.35
C VAL A 143 3.36 -9.05 -3.34
N HIS A 144 2.93 -7.99 -4.00
CA HIS A 144 3.73 -6.78 -4.18
C HIS A 144 4.06 -6.07 -2.86
N THR A 145 5.34 -5.77 -2.62
CA THR A 145 5.84 -5.13 -1.40
C THR A 145 6.77 -3.95 -1.67
N ALA A 146 7.93 -4.16 -2.27
CA ALA A 146 8.90 -3.11 -2.60
C ALA A 146 8.35 -2.13 -3.63
N SER A 147 7.56 -2.58 -4.60
CA SER A 147 6.89 -1.70 -5.55
C SER A 147 5.85 -0.80 -4.89
N HIS A 148 5.19 -1.25 -3.82
CA HIS A 148 4.25 -0.43 -3.06
C HIS A 148 4.96 0.69 -2.30
N THR A 149 5.99 0.36 -1.52
CA THR A 149 6.77 1.36 -0.77
C THR A 149 7.50 2.31 -1.70
N GLY A 150 8.03 1.80 -2.83
CA GLY A 150 8.63 2.62 -3.89
C GLY A 150 7.63 3.58 -4.53
N ALA A 151 6.40 3.14 -4.78
CA ALA A 151 5.35 4.02 -5.32
C ALA A 151 4.94 5.10 -4.31
N LEU A 152 4.80 4.77 -3.02
CA LEU A 152 4.54 5.75 -1.97
C LEU A 152 5.68 6.77 -1.86
N LEU A 153 6.94 6.33 -1.96
CA LEU A 153 8.10 7.23 -1.95
C LEU A 153 8.05 8.19 -3.15
N ARG A 154 7.78 7.71 -4.37
CA ARG A 154 7.62 8.57 -5.56
C ARG A 154 6.53 9.62 -5.36
N LEU A 155 5.37 9.21 -4.84
CA LEU A 155 4.27 10.13 -4.52
C LEU A 155 4.69 11.21 -3.51
N ALA A 156 5.40 10.81 -2.45
CA ALA A 156 5.89 11.74 -1.44
C ALA A 156 6.95 12.71 -1.99
N GLN A 157 7.90 12.22 -2.84
CA GLN A 157 8.88 13.05 -3.51
C GLN A 157 8.21 14.08 -4.45
N ILE A 158 7.19 13.67 -5.21
CA ILE A 158 6.43 14.57 -6.10
C ILE A 158 5.70 15.63 -5.26
N ALA A 159 4.99 15.22 -4.20
CA ALA A 159 4.29 16.15 -3.31
C ALA A 159 5.25 17.13 -2.62
N ALA A 160 6.43 16.65 -2.20
CA ALA A 160 7.48 17.50 -1.63
C ALA A 160 7.93 18.59 -2.61
N ALA A 161 8.17 18.21 -3.87
CA ALA A 161 8.59 19.14 -4.92
C ALA A 161 7.47 20.12 -5.35
N LEU A 162 6.20 19.76 -5.17
CA LEU A 162 5.06 20.61 -5.51
C LEU A 162 4.69 21.61 -4.41
N GLY A 163 4.86 21.29 -3.11
CA GLY A 163 4.45 22.19 -2.05
C GLY A 163 4.88 21.82 -0.63
N GLN A 164 5.68 20.76 -0.42
CA GLN A 164 6.12 20.32 0.91
C GLN A 164 7.65 20.14 1.00
N PRO A 165 8.44 21.19 0.75
CA PRO A 165 9.90 21.07 0.74
C PRO A 165 10.50 20.63 2.09
N ALA A 166 9.79 20.86 3.21
CA ALA A 166 10.21 20.39 4.53
C ALA A 166 10.36 18.86 4.63
N TRP A 167 9.67 18.11 3.78
CA TRP A 167 9.76 16.64 3.79
C TRP A 167 11.07 16.07 3.24
N HIS A 168 11.90 16.84 2.54
CA HIS A 168 13.17 16.32 1.98
C HIS A 168 14.06 15.67 3.04
N ALA A 169 14.19 16.29 4.21
CA ALA A 169 15.00 15.74 5.30
C ALA A 169 14.40 14.45 5.87
N GLU A 170 13.07 14.37 5.94
CA GLU A 170 12.37 13.20 6.47
C GLU A 170 12.37 12.05 5.47
N LEU A 171 12.18 12.34 4.18
CA LEU A 171 12.28 11.34 3.11
C LEU A 171 13.65 10.67 3.07
N ALA A 172 14.73 11.40 3.35
CA ALA A 172 16.07 10.84 3.42
C ALA A 172 16.21 9.77 4.53
N ARG A 173 15.38 9.78 5.56
CA ARG A 173 15.36 8.79 6.65
C ARG A 173 14.53 7.55 6.36
N ILE A 174 13.70 7.56 5.31
CA ILE A 174 12.77 6.46 4.99
C ILE A 174 13.49 5.11 4.83
N PRO A 175 14.62 5.00 4.10
CA PRO A 175 15.31 3.71 3.96
C PRO A 175 15.73 3.11 5.30
N GLU A 176 16.28 3.92 6.20
CA GLU A 176 16.67 3.49 7.56
C GLU A 176 15.44 3.10 8.38
N ALA A 177 14.37 3.90 8.34
CA ALA A 177 13.14 3.63 9.07
C ALA A 177 12.46 2.33 8.59
N VAL A 178 12.46 2.06 7.30
CA VAL A 178 11.98 0.80 6.71
C VAL A 178 12.87 -0.37 7.13
N GLY A 179 14.18 -0.19 7.16
CA GLY A 179 15.13 -1.19 7.67
C GLY A 179 14.86 -1.53 9.15
N ALA A 180 14.62 -0.53 9.99
CA ALA A 180 14.26 -0.73 11.39
C ALA A 180 12.89 -1.44 11.54
N ALA A 181 11.91 -1.13 10.68
CA ALA A 181 10.61 -1.81 10.67
C ALA A 181 10.74 -3.29 10.23
N LEU A 182 11.63 -3.62 9.30
CA LEU A 182 11.98 -5.00 8.96
C LEU A 182 12.61 -5.76 10.15
N GLY A 183 13.37 -5.05 10.99
CA GLY A 183 13.92 -5.59 12.23
C GLY A 183 12.86 -6.05 13.26
N LEU A 184 11.59 -5.67 13.09
CA LEU A 184 10.47 -6.14 13.93
C LEU A 184 10.01 -7.56 13.59
N ARG A 185 10.66 -8.26 12.67
CA ARG A 185 10.25 -9.59 12.18
C ARG A 185 10.01 -10.60 13.30
N ASP A 186 10.90 -10.69 14.27
CA ASP A 186 10.76 -11.66 15.39
C ASP A 186 9.52 -11.33 16.23
N ARG A 187 9.26 -10.06 16.49
CA ARG A 187 8.05 -9.61 17.19
C ARG A 187 6.79 -9.95 16.39
N VAL A 188 6.76 -9.65 15.10
CA VAL A 188 5.64 -9.98 14.21
C VAL A 188 5.41 -11.49 14.15
N SER A 189 6.49 -12.29 14.05
CA SER A 189 6.40 -13.75 14.08
C SER A 189 5.81 -14.27 15.39
N GLN A 190 6.17 -13.69 16.55
CA GLN A 190 5.55 -14.01 17.84
C GLN A 190 4.05 -13.66 17.84
N ASP A 191 3.69 -12.48 17.34
CA ASP A 191 2.29 -12.06 17.24
C ASP A 191 1.49 -13.01 16.34
N VAL A 192 2.00 -13.37 15.16
CA VAL A 192 1.36 -14.34 14.26
C VAL A 192 1.16 -15.70 14.92
N ARG A 193 2.10 -16.19 15.74
CA ARG A 193 1.96 -17.48 16.44
C ARG A 193 0.87 -17.50 17.51
N ARG A 194 0.61 -16.38 18.18
CA ARG A 194 -0.32 -16.29 19.32
C ARG A 194 -1.77 -15.95 18.94
N VAL A 195 -2.02 -15.56 17.70
CA VAL A 195 -3.34 -15.07 17.28
C VAL A 195 -4.11 -16.08 16.45
N GLU A 196 -5.44 -15.95 16.43
CA GLU A 196 -6.30 -16.68 15.52
C GLU A 196 -6.34 -15.97 14.17
N LEU A 197 -5.98 -16.70 13.10
CA LEU A 197 -6.01 -16.16 11.73
C LEU A 197 -7.37 -16.40 11.05
N LYS A 198 -8.16 -17.36 11.54
CA LYS A 198 -9.47 -17.70 10.96
C LYS A 198 -10.58 -17.40 11.97
N PRO A 199 -11.80 -17.10 11.51
CA PRO A 199 -12.21 -17.05 10.11
C PRO A 199 -11.76 -15.78 9.38
N ILE A 200 -11.47 -14.69 10.10
CA ILE A 200 -11.15 -13.38 9.52
C ILE A 200 -10.20 -12.61 10.42
N VAL A 201 -9.33 -11.80 9.81
CA VAL A 201 -8.49 -10.79 10.48
C VAL A 201 -8.90 -9.41 10.00
N HIS A 202 -9.16 -8.50 10.95
CA HIS A 202 -9.48 -7.12 10.64
C HIS A 202 -8.23 -6.23 10.75
N PHE A 203 -8.16 -5.22 9.88
CA PHE A 203 -7.11 -4.19 9.89
C PHE A 203 -7.77 -2.83 9.99
N VAL A 204 -7.31 -1.97 10.90
CA VAL A 204 -7.93 -0.67 11.17
C VAL A 204 -6.90 0.43 11.13
N GLY A 205 -7.22 1.55 10.46
CA GLY A 205 -6.36 2.72 10.42
C GLY A 205 -7.13 4.01 10.16
N GLY A 206 -6.75 5.10 10.82
CA GLY A 206 -7.34 6.42 10.64
C GLY A 206 -6.53 7.30 9.70
N GLY A 207 -7.17 8.23 9.00
CA GLY A 207 -6.47 9.16 8.11
C GLY A 207 -5.57 8.45 7.08
N PRO A 208 -4.28 8.83 6.95
CA PRO A 208 -3.33 8.17 6.05
C PRO A 208 -3.14 6.67 6.35
N ALA A 209 -3.22 6.26 7.61
CA ALA A 209 -3.09 4.86 8.03
C ALA A 209 -4.22 3.95 7.50
N ARG A 210 -5.34 4.51 7.01
CA ARG A 210 -6.38 3.76 6.30
C ARG A 210 -5.81 3.04 5.08
N ALA A 211 -4.93 3.69 4.32
CA ALA A 211 -4.27 3.05 3.17
C ALA A 211 -3.44 1.83 3.61
N THR A 212 -2.74 1.96 4.73
CA THR A 212 -1.94 0.88 5.35
C THR A 212 -2.84 -0.28 5.80
N ALA A 213 -3.98 0.00 6.43
CA ALA A 213 -4.93 -1.02 6.87
C ALA A 213 -5.49 -1.84 5.69
N TYR A 214 -5.90 -1.16 4.62
CA TYR A 214 -6.39 -1.83 3.41
C TYR A 214 -5.31 -2.66 2.73
N GLU A 215 -4.07 -2.15 2.69
CA GLU A 215 -2.93 -2.89 2.12
C GLU A 215 -2.58 -4.11 2.97
N GLY A 216 -2.55 -4.00 4.30
CA GLY A 216 -2.32 -5.12 5.20
C GLY A 216 -3.34 -6.25 5.02
N ALA A 217 -4.63 -5.90 4.92
CA ALA A 217 -5.69 -6.86 4.65
C ALA A 217 -5.52 -7.54 3.28
N LEU A 218 -5.13 -6.78 2.25
CA LEU A 218 -4.86 -7.33 0.92
C LEU A 218 -3.66 -8.30 0.97
N LYS A 219 -2.56 -7.88 1.60
CA LYS A 219 -1.34 -8.71 1.70
C LYS A 219 -1.60 -10.02 2.43
N LEU A 220 -2.38 -10.00 3.51
CA LEU A 220 -2.71 -11.24 4.23
C LEU A 220 -3.52 -12.21 3.35
N ARG A 221 -4.52 -11.72 2.62
CA ARG A 221 -5.30 -12.56 1.68
C ARG A 221 -4.43 -13.15 0.57
N GLU A 222 -3.59 -12.31 -0.04
CA GLU A 222 -2.71 -12.71 -1.14
C GLU A 222 -1.65 -13.72 -0.72
N ALA A 223 -1.04 -13.54 0.46
CA ALA A 223 0.03 -14.43 0.91
C ALA A 223 -0.49 -15.72 1.56
N SER A 224 -1.62 -15.67 2.26
CA SER A 224 -2.15 -16.83 3.01
C SER A 224 -3.08 -17.73 2.20
N HIS A 225 -3.71 -17.20 1.14
CA HIS A 225 -4.69 -17.87 0.27
C HIS A 225 -5.98 -18.36 0.96
N VAL A 226 -5.98 -18.52 2.28
CA VAL A 226 -7.05 -19.19 3.05
C VAL A 226 -7.58 -18.36 4.22
N VAL A 227 -6.98 -17.20 4.48
CA VAL A 227 -7.43 -16.28 5.52
C VAL A 227 -8.23 -15.14 4.88
N SER A 228 -9.46 -14.95 5.32
CA SER A 228 -10.18 -13.72 5.00
C SER A 228 -9.59 -12.54 5.77
N ALA A 229 -9.55 -11.37 5.17
CA ALA A 229 -9.11 -10.17 5.85
C ALA A 229 -9.86 -8.94 5.33
N GLU A 230 -10.17 -8.01 6.21
CA GLU A 230 -10.84 -6.77 5.89
C GLU A 230 -10.09 -5.56 6.44
N GLY A 231 -10.00 -4.51 5.62
CA GLY A 231 -9.49 -3.22 6.02
C GLY A 231 -10.63 -2.26 6.34
N HIS A 232 -10.48 -1.48 7.41
CA HIS A 232 -11.45 -0.49 7.85
C HIS A 232 -10.76 0.84 8.14
N ASP A 233 -11.46 1.94 7.94
CA ASP A 233 -11.11 3.17 8.63
C ASP A 233 -11.67 3.17 10.06
N VAL A 234 -11.15 4.07 10.91
CA VAL A 234 -11.49 4.09 12.34
C VAL A 234 -12.96 4.43 12.62
N GLU A 235 -13.64 5.15 11.75
CA GLU A 235 -15.08 5.37 11.86
C GLU A 235 -15.86 4.20 11.26
N GLY A 236 -15.45 3.73 10.09
CA GLY A 236 -16.12 2.64 9.38
C GLY A 236 -16.26 1.37 10.21
N ILE A 237 -15.26 1.02 11.03
CA ILE A 237 -15.36 -0.17 11.89
C ILE A 237 -16.44 -0.02 12.97
N LEU A 238 -16.68 1.20 13.46
CA LEU A 238 -17.66 1.48 14.51
C LEU A 238 -19.10 1.46 13.97
N HIS A 239 -19.30 1.71 12.69
CA HIS A 239 -20.61 1.82 12.04
C HIS A 239 -21.06 0.51 11.37
N GLY A 240 -21.07 -0.57 12.13
CA GLY A 240 -21.57 -1.88 11.70
C GLY A 240 -20.59 -3.02 11.98
N PRO A 241 -19.37 -3.04 11.40
CA PRO A 241 -18.43 -4.16 11.55
C PRO A 241 -18.13 -4.55 13.00
N LEU A 242 -18.09 -3.57 13.93
CA LEU A 242 -17.76 -3.80 15.33
C LEU A 242 -18.67 -4.86 15.99
N VAL A 243 -19.97 -4.88 15.65
CA VAL A 243 -20.94 -5.82 16.25
C VAL A 243 -20.74 -7.26 15.78
N SER A 244 -19.98 -7.48 14.70
CA SER A 244 -19.66 -8.81 14.18
C SER A 244 -18.35 -9.38 14.73
N ILE A 245 -17.51 -8.55 15.38
CA ILE A 245 -16.24 -8.98 15.98
C ILE A 245 -16.53 -9.82 17.23
N GLN A 246 -15.93 -11.02 17.27
CA GLN A 246 -16.12 -11.96 18.37
C GLN A 246 -14.91 -11.92 19.33
N PRO A 247 -15.10 -12.28 20.61
CA PRO A 247 -13.98 -12.51 21.53
C PRO A 247 -12.92 -13.46 20.91
N GLY A 248 -11.65 -13.13 21.07
CA GLY A 248 -10.54 -13.88 20.51
C GLY A 248 -10.21 -13.60 19.04
N GLN A 249 -11.08 -12.91 18.28
CA GLN A 249 -10.75 -12.51 16.90
C GLN A 249 -9.60 -11.50 16.87
N THR A 250 -8.77 -11.63 15.82
CA THR A 250 -7.60 -10.78 15.62
C THR A 250 -7.95 -9.49 14.91
N VAL A 251 -7.57 -8.37 15.51
CA VAL A 251 -7.66 -7.04 14.92
C VAL A 251 -6.29 -6.36 14.97
N VAL A 252 -5.76 -6.01 13.81
CA VAL A 252 -4.51 -5.25 13.68
C VAL A 252 -4.87 -3.76 13.56
N VAL A 253 -4.40 -2.93 14.50
CA VAL A 253 -4.71 -1.49 14.54
C VAL A 253 -3.44 -0.69 14.32
N ILE A 254 -3.49 0.24 13.35
CA ILE A 254 -2.39 1.14 13.06
C ILE A 254 -2.53 2.38 13.94
N ALA A 255 -1.66 2.48 14.96
CA ALA A 255 -1.62 3.59 15.92
C ALA A 255 -0.47 4.54 15.57
N GLN A 256 -0.81 5.71 15.02
CA GLN A 256 0.12 6.72 14.55
C GLN A 256 -0.22 8.07 15.19
N PRO A 257 0.76 8.85 15.68
CA PRO A 257 0.53 10.22 16.11
C PRO A 257 -0.08 11.06 14.99
N GLY A 258 -1.12 11.83 15.30
CA GLY A 258 -1.84 12.67 14.36
C GLY A 258 -3.31 12.84 14.78
N PRO A 259 -4.13 13.53 13.98
CA PRO A 259 -5.54 13.82 14.28
C PRO A 259 -6.40 12.57 14.53
N ALA A 260 -6.05 11.43 13.94
CA ALA A 260 -6.80 10.19 14.11
C ALA A 260 -6.46 9.39 15.38
N LEU A 261 -5.40 9.77 16.14
CA LEU A 261 -4.87 8.94 17.23
C LEU A 261 -5.88 8.74 18.36
N GLU A 262 -6.54 9.81 18.80
CA GLU A 262 -7.53 9.74 19.89
C GLU A 262 -8.64 8.74 19.54
N ARG A 263 -9.20 8.86 18.33
CA ARG A 263 -10.25 7.96 17.85
C ARG A 263 -9.75 6.51 17.69
N THR A 264 -8.50 6.36 17.25
CA THR A 264 -7.85 5.04 17.18
C THR A 264 -7.73 4.38 18.57
N GLN A 265 -7.40 5.17 19.60
CA GLN A 265 -7.33 4.67 20.98
C GLN A 265 -8.70 4.29 21.54
N GLU A 266 -9.77 5.00 21.18
CA GLU A 266 -11.14 4.61 21.54
C GLU A 266 -11.52 3.27 20.88
N VAL A 267 -11.18 3.05 19.62
CA VAL A 267 -11.38 1.77 18.92
C VAL A 267 -10.60 0.64 19.62
N ILE A 268 -9.34 0.87 19.99
CA ILE A 268 -8.52 -0.12 20.71
C ILE A 268 -9.19 -0.52 22.04
N LYS A 269 -9.71 0.45 22.79
CA LYS A 269 -10.42 0.19 24.05
C LYS A 269 -11.71 -0.61 23.82
N ALA A 270 -12.51 -0.19 22.83
CA ALA A 270 -13.76 -0.88 22.49
C ALA A 270 -13.52 -2.34 22.05
N LEU A 271 -12.48 -2.60 21.27
CA LEU A 271 -12.06 -3.95 20.88
C LEU A 271 -11.61 -4.77 22.10
N GLY A 272 -10.91 -4.15 23.03
CA GLY A 272 -10.52 -4.78 24.30
C GLY A 272 -11.73 -5.18 25.17
N GLU A 273 -12.75 -4.33 25.27
CA GLU A 273 -14.01 -4.65 25.98
C GLU A 273 -14.77 -5.83 25.35
N ILE A 274 -14.71 -5.99 24.02
CA ILE A 274 -15.25 -7.16 23.32
C ILE A 274 -14.42 -8.43 23.61
N GLY A 275 -13.19 -8.29 24.04
CA GLY A 275 -12.25 -9.40 24.19
C GLY A 275 -11.56 -9.81 22.89
N ALA A 276 -11.49 -8.94 21.90
CA ALA A 276 -10.72 -9.15 20.69
C ALA A 276 -9.21 -9.14 20.98
N VAL A 277 -8.41 -9.84 20.20
CA VAL A 277 -6.95 -9.82 20.30
C VAL A 277 -6.43 -8.68 19.41
N VAL A 278 -6.03 -7.59 20.06
CA VAL A 278 -5.53 -6.41 19.36
C VAL A 278 -4.01 -6.49 19.18
N ILE A 279 -3.54 -6.37 17.93
CA ILE A 279 -2.14 -6.15 17.59
C ILE A 279 -2.01 -4.69 17.17
N GLN A 280 -1.16 -3.93 17.84
CA GLN A 280 -0.90 -2.54 17.48
C GLN A 280 0.40 -2.42 16.69
N VAL A 281 0.35 -1.61 15.61
CA VAL A 281 1.48 -1.30 14.74
C VAL A 281 1.57 0.22 14.56
N GLY A 282 2.76 0.78 14.60
CA GLY A 282 2.96 2.22 14.40
C GLY A 282 3.79 2.86 15.51
N SER A 283 4.13 4.14 15.37
CA SER A 283 5.01 4.81 16.33
C SER A 283 4.34 5.13 17.67
N ALA A 284 3.00 5.13 17.74
CA ALA A 284 2.20 5.24 18.97
C ALA A 284 1.70 3.87 19.50
N ALA A 285 2.17 2.77 18.91
CA ALA A 285 1.75 1.42 19.28
C ALA A 285 2.44 0.93 20.56
N ASP A 286 1.74 0.12 21.34
CA ASP A 286 2.30 -0.61 22.48
C ASP A 286 2.97 -1.94 22.07
N GLY A 287 2.84 -2.34 20.80
CA GLY A 287 3.31 -3.61 20.27
C GLY A 287 4.44 -3.49 19.25
N CYS A 288 4.12 -3.56 17.97
CA CYS A 288 5.06 -3.38 16.88
C CYS A 288 5.36 -1.90 16.66
N LYS A 289 6.25 -1.36 17.48
CA LYS A 289 6.60 0.06 17.48
C LYS A 289 7.55 0.39 16.33
N THR A 290 7.05 1.11 15.33
CA THR A 290 7.85 1.60 14.20
C THR A 290 8.56 2.92 14.53
N PRO A 291 9.62 3.29 13.79
CA PRO A 291 10.23 4.61 13.88
C PRO A 291 9.20 5.73 13.68
N PRO A 292 9.31 6.85 14.43
CA PRO A 292 8.41 7.99 14.28
C PRO A 292 8.66 8.70 12.94
N MET A 293 7.55 8.97 12.24
CA MET A 293 7.52 9.69 10.97
C MET A 293 6.36 10.70 10.99
N ASP A 294 6.41 11.70 10.12
CA ASP A 294 5.23 12.51 9.79
C ASP A 294 4.05 11.58 9.46
N GLU A 295 2.84 11.92 9.96
CA GLU A 295 1.66 11.06 9.83
C GLU A 295 1.39 10.65 8.37
N VAL A 296 1.60 11.58 7.44
CA VAL A 296 1.31 11.38 6.03
C VAL A 296 2.37 10.50 5.34
N LEU A 297 3.60 10.51 5.83
CA LEU A 297 4.71 9.69 5.35
C LEU A 297 4.78 8.31 6.05
N ALA A 298 4.22 8.20 7.25
CA ALA A 298 4.23 6.99 8.05
C ALA A 298 3.70 5.71 7.35
N PRO A 299 2.76 5.76 6.39
CA PRO A 299 2.33 4.58 5.65
C PRO A 299 3.48 3.80 4.98
N MET A 300 4.57 4.46 4.54
CA MET A 300 5.74 3.78 3.96
C MET A 300 6.46 2.86 4.95
N VAL A 301 6.43 3.20 6.23
CA VAL A 301 7.10 2.46 7.31
C VAL A 301 6.14 1.49 7.97
N ASN A 302 4.92 1.94 8.28
CA ASN A 302 3.93 1.14 9.00
C ASN A 302 3.37 -0.04 8.20
N VAL A 303 3.48 -0.03 6.87
CA VAL A 303 3.07 -1.17 6.04
C VAL A 303 4.02 -2.36 6.17
N VAL A 304 5.28 -2.14 6.53
CA VAL A 304 6.32 -3.19 6.57
C VAL A 304 6.00 -4.28 7.61
N PRO A 305 5.64 -3.98 8.87
CA PRO A 305 5.19 -5.01 9.80
C PRO A 305 3.96 -5.78 9.33
N LEU A 306 3.06 -5.17 8.54
CA LEU A 306 1.89 -5.85 7.99
C LEU A 306 2.27 -6.79 6.84
N GLN A 307 3.23 -6.41 6.02
CA GLN A 307 3.82 -7.27 4.99
C GLN A 307 4.55 -8.47 5.63
N LEU A 308 5.30 -8.24 6.71
CA LEU A 308 5.91 -9.31 7.52
C LEU A 308 4.84 -10.22 8.14
N PHE A 309 3.74 -9.65 8.65
CA PHE A 309 2.62 -10.42 9.20
C PHE A 309 2.03 -11.37 8.15
N ALA A 310 1.82 -10.88 6.94
CA ALA A 310 1.31 -11.70 5.83
C ALA A 310 2.29 -12.82 5.45
N TYR A 311 3.59 -12.53 5.38
CA TYR A 311 4.64 -13.51 5.13
C TYR A 311 4.73 -14.58 6.22
N GLU A 312 4.76 -14.19 7.51
CA GLU A 312 4.84 -15.14 8.62
C GLU A 312 3.53 -15.95 8.76
N ALA A 313 2.37 -15.37 8.41
CA ALA A 313 1.11 -16.09 8.35
C ALA A 313 1.11 -17.17 7.26
N SER A 314 1.63 -16.89 6.06
CA SER A 314 1.76 -17.91 5.00
C SER A 314 2.67 -19.07 5.44
N ARG A 315 3.79 -18.76 6.10
CA ARG A 315 4.70 -19.76 6.65
C ARG A 315 4.04 -20.63 7.74
N ARG A 316 3.33 -20.00 8.68
CA ARG A 316 2.58 -20.72 9.73
C ARG A 316 1.55 -21.67 9.14
N LEU A 317 0.92 -21.28 8.04
CA LEU A 317 -0.12 -22.07 7.36
C LEU A 317 0.43 -23.08 6.36
N GLY A 318 1.74 -23.09 6.10
CA GLY A 318 2.36 -23.97 5.11
C GLY A 318 1.97 -23.65 3.67
N VAL A 319 1.65 -22.37 3.39
CA VAL A 319 1.22 -21.88 2.06
C VAL A 319 2.39 -21.23 1.35
N ASP A 320 2.58 -21.53 0.08
CA ASP A 320 3.51 -20.80 -0.79
C ASP A 320 2.85 -19.51 -1.29
N ALA A 321 3.25 -18.38 -0.70
CA ALA A 321 2.74 -17.05 -1.06
C ALA A 321 3.02 -16.68 -2.53
N ASP A 322 4.06 -17.27 -3.14
CA ASP A 322 4.48 -16.96 -4.50
C ASP A 322 3.66 -17.72 -5.57
N SER A 323 2.92 -18.79 -5.20
CA SER A 323 2.11 -19.58 -6.13
C SER A 323 0.83 -18.84 -6.58
N PHE A 324 0.24 -18.06 -5.69
CA PHE A 324 -1.02 -17.35 -5.92
C PHE A 324 -2.14 -18.28 -6.42
N ARG A 325 -2.09 -19.54 -6.03
CA ARG A 325 -3.01 -20.63 -6.41
C ARG A 325 -3.15 -20.85 -7.92
N ARG A 326 -2.15 -20.47 -8.71
CA ARG A 326 -2.16 -20.63 -10.18
C ARG A 326 -1.97 -22.08 -10.61
N ASP A 327 -1.44 -22.89 -9.74
CA ASP A 327 -1.23 -24.33 -9.86
C ASP A 327 -2.45 -25.16 -9.44
N GLU A 328 -3.45 -24.53 -8.80
CA GLU A 328 -4.68 -25.20 -8.37
C GLU A 328 -5.77 -25.07 -9.44
N PRO A 329 -6.27 -26.18 -10.04
CA PRO A 329 -7.16 -26.15 -11.20
C PRO A 329 -8.40 -25.25 -11.08
N PRO A 330 -9.15 -25.19 -9.94
CA PRO A 330 -10.30 -24.31 -9.82
C PRO A 330 -9.94 -22.82 -9.91
N TYR A 331 -8.79 -22.43 -9.32
CA TYR A 331 -8.34 -21.03 -9.30
C TYR A 331 -7.70 -20.65 -10.64
N ALA A 332 -6.93 -21.54 -11.25
CA ALA A 332 -6.39 -21.34 -12.60
C ALA A 332 -7.52 -21.13 -13.62
N ALA A 333 -8.56 -21.97 -13.58
CA ALA A 333 -9.73 -21.85 -14.44
C ALA A 333 -10.50 -20.55 -14.19
N ALA A 334 -10.66 -20.11 -12.95
CA ALA A 334 -11.31 -18.85 -12.61
C ALA A 334 -10.49 -17.66 -13.10
N GLN A 335 -9.15 -17.68 -12.90
CA GLN A 335 -8.26 -16.60 -13.33
C GLN A 335 -8.20 -16.47 -14.87
N ALA A 336 -8.39 -17.54 -15.61
CA ALA A 336 -8.46 -17.53 -17.07
C ALA A 336 -9.75 -16.86 -17.63
N ARG A 337 -10.77 -16.60 -16.80
CA ARG A 337 -12.04 -15.98 -17.23
C ARG A 337 -12.00 -14.46 -17.33
N PHE A 338 -10.96 -13.82 -16.81
CA PHE A 338 -10.85 -12.36 -16.85
C PHE A 338 -9.44 -11.92 -17.21
N THR A 339 -9.37 -10.76 -17.86
CA THR A 339 -8.09 -10.08 -18.14
C THR A 339 -7.92 -8.95 -17.13
N LEU A 340 -6.82 -9.00 -16.40
CA LEU A 340 -6.44 -7.94 -15.45
C LEU A 340 -5.84 -6.73 -16.15
#